data_7dd2e48769f680a899cf9f9596d413b8
#
_entry.id   7dd2e48769f680a899cf9f9596d413b8
#
_cell.length_a   1.000
_cell.length_b   1.000
_cell.length_c   1.000
_cell.angle_alpha   90.00
_cell.angle_beta   90.00
_cell.angle_gamma   90.00
#
_symmetry.space_group_name_H-M   'P 1'
#
loop_
_entity.id
_entity.type
_entity.pdbx_description
1 polymer ?
#
loop_
_entity_poly.entity_id
_entity_poly.type
_entity_poly.pdbx_seq_one_letter_code
_entity_poly.pdbx_strand_id
1 'polypeptide(L)'
;EISECLVGSEMCIRDRHIGGSPALDFQCYTRYMVYGDNEGIGRRGYRVGNPLRIAWANDFFRPIQGTYGVMELQPGQVNWGSINPQPLPGAVRLWMWSVFAGGSDFICTYRYRQPLYGTEQYHYGIVGTDGVTVTPGGKEYETFIKEIRELRKHYAPREAKPADYLARRTAILFNPENSWSIERQKQNRTWDTFAHIEKYYRTLKSFGAPVDFISEAKNLSDYPLSLIHISEPTRHSLIS
;
A
#
# COMPACT_ATOMS: atom_id res chain seq x y z
N GLU A 1 1.90 -19.46 -10.95
CA GLU A 1 3.09 -18.60 -10.68
C GLU A 1 2.96 -17.19 -11.26
N ILE A 2 2.33 -16.99 -12.42
CA ILE A 2 2.10 -15.64 -12.99
C ILE A 2 0.95 -14.91 -12.30
N SER A 3 -0.04 -15.62 -11.79
CA SER A 3 -1.17 -15.02 -11.07
C SER A 3 -0.81 -14.43 -9.71
N GLU A 4 0.20 -14.98 -9.04
CA GLU A 4 0.67 -14.47 -7.76
C GLU A 4 1.43 -13.13 -7.87
N CYS A 5 2.01 -12.85 -9.05
CA CYS A 5 2.70 -11.61 -9.33
C CYS A 5 1.77 -10.48 -9.81
N LEU A 6 0.62 -10.82 -10.40
CA LEU A 6 -0.40 -9.83 -10.82
C LEU A 6 -1.26 -9.32 -9.66
N VAL A 7 -1.32 -10.06 -8.59
CA VAL A 7 -2.14 -9.75 -7.41
C VAL A 7 -1.21 -9.44 -6.24
N GLY A 8 -0.49 -8.36 -6.33
CA GLY A 8 0.35 -7.72 -5.31
C GLY A 8 0.39 -8.31 -3.91
N SER A 9 0.88 -9.54 -3.74
CA SER A 9 1.36 -9.99 -2.44
C SER A 9 2.65 -9.24 -2.08
N GLU A 10 3.05 -9.23 -0.82
CA GLU A 10 4.32 -8.61 -0.40
C GLU A 10 5.54 -9.16 -1.14
N MET A 11 5.42 -10.32 -1.80
CA MET A 11 6.45 -10.89 -2.67
C MET A 11 6.58 -10.16 -4.02
N CYS A 12 5.55 -9.45 -4.47
CA CYS A 12 5.61 -8.67 -5.72
C CYS A 12 6.34 -7.33 -5.58
N ILE A 13 6.73 -6.92 -4.38
CA ILE A 13 7.70 -5.83 -4.19
C ILE A 13 9.07 -6.19 -4.81
N ARG A 14 9.29 -7.46 -5.14
CA ARG A 14 10.43 -7.91 -5.94
C ARG A 14 10.30 -7.60 -7.43
N ASP A 15 9.11 -7.22 -7.90
CA ASP A 15 8.91 -6.79 -9.27
C ASP A 15 9.40 -5.36 -9.46
N ARG A 16 9.85 -5.09 -10.68
CA ARG A 16 10.37 -3.78 -11.05
C ARG A 16 9.24 -2.77 -11.28
N HIS A 17 8.50 -2.43 -10.22
CA HIS A 17 7.42 -1.44 -10.32
C HIS A 17 7.94 -0.06 -10.73
N ILE A 18 9.07 0.36 -10.16
CA ILE A 18 9.70 1.63 -10.50
C ILE A 18 10.56 1.44 -11.75
N GLY A 19 10.15 2.07 -12.85
CA GLY A 19 10.86 2.04 -14.13
C GLY A 19 10.68 0.77 -14.98
N GLY A 20 9.84 -0.17 -14.56
CA GLY A 20 9.72 -1.48 -15.20
C GLY A 20 8.62 -1.67 -16.24
N SER A 21 7.63 -0.80 -16.30
CA SER A 21 6.44 -1.05 -17.10
C SER A 21 5.89 0.20 -17.81
N PRO A 22 6.62 0.75 -18.79
CA PRO A 22 6.18 1.94 -19.50
C PRO A 22 4.92 1.71 -20.36
N ALA A 23 4.55 0.45 -20.60
CA ALA A 23 3.37 0.08 -21.37
C ALA A 23 2.08 -0.04 -20.55
N LEU A 24 2.14 0.13 -19.24
CA LEU A 24 0.96 0.11 -18.38
C LEU A 24 0.37 1.50 -18.23
N ASP A 25 -0.95 1.60 -18.32
CA ASP A 25 -1.68 2.86 -18.09
C ASP A 25 -1.59 3.31 -16.64
N PHE A 26 -1.58 2.36 -15.69
CA PHE A 26 -1.42 2.60 -14.26
C PHE A 26 -0.89 1.37 -13.54
N GLN A 27 -0.45 1.57 -12.31
CA GLN A 27 -0.10 0.47 -11.40
C GLN A 27 -1.03 0.46 -10.19
N CYS A 28 -1.23 -0.71 -9.62
CA CYS A 28 -2.08 -0.91 -8.45
C CYS A 28 -1.43 -1.87 -7.47
N TYR A 29 -1.99 -1.92 -6.27
CA TYR A 29 -1.53 -2.84 -5.24
C TYR A 29 -2.70 -3.59 -4.61
N THR A 30 -2.40 -4.71 -3.99
CA THR A 30 -3.30 -5.49 -3.15
C THR A 30 -2.98 -5.25 -1.68
N ARG A 31 -4.01 -5.13 -0.83
CA ARG A 31 -3.79 -4.93 0.60
C ARG A 31 -4.76 -5.72 1.46
N TYR A 32 -4.19 -6.67 2.19
CA TYR A 32 -4.83 -7.38 3.28
C TYR A 32 -4.20 -6.91 4.58
N MET A 33 -5.03 -6.47 5.51
CA MET A 33 -4.57 -5.77 6.71
C MET A 33 -4.51 -6.67 7.93
N VAL A 34 -5.37 -7.68 7.99
CA VAL A 34 -5.58 -8.51 9.19
C VAL A 34 -5.57 -9.98 8.79
N TYR A 35 -4.40 -10.62 8.89
CA TYR A 35 -4.20 -12.05 8.65
C TYR A 35 -2.84 -12.52 9.18
N GLY A 36 -2.71 -13.83 9.47
CA GLY A 36 -1.44 -14.47 9.85
C GLY A 36 -0.83 -13.88 11.12
N ASP A 37 0.44 -14.18 11.33
CA ASP A 37 1.24 -13.73 12.49
C ASP A 37 1.90 -12.37 12.25
N ASN A 38 1.39 -11.59 11.29
CA ASN A 38 1.94 -10.29 10.99
C ASN A 38 1.64 -9.27 12.11
N GLU A 39 2.32 -8.13 12.07
CA GLU A 39 2.14 -7.04 13.04
C GLU A 39 0.69 -6.53 13.16
N GLY A 40 -0.15 -6.81 12.14
CA GLY A 40 -1.56 -6.46 12.15
C GLY A 40 -2.39 -7.22 13.18
N ILE A 41 -1.90 -8.33 13.70
CA ILE A 41 -2.56 -9.16 14.71
C ILE A 41 -1.97 -8.95 16.10
N GLY A 42 -0.73 -8.47 16.18
CA GLY A 42 -0.06 -8.17 17.45
C GLY A 42 -0.72 -7.04 18.26
N ARG A 43 -0.16 -6.78 19.44
CA ARG A 43 -0.73 -5.82 20.44
C ARG A 43 -1.07 -4.42 19.89
N ARG A 44 -0.39 -3.97 18.82
CA ARG A 44 -0.56 -2.62 18.24
C ARG A 44 -1.52 -2.56 17.05
N GLY A 45 -1.94 -3.69 16.52
CA GLY A 45 -2.76 -3.73 15.31
C GLY A 45 -3.90 -4.73 15.37
N TYR A 46 -4.22 -5.24 16.58
CA TYR A 46 -5.22 -6.28 16.75
C TYR A 46 -6.52 -5.99 16.01
N ARG A 47 -6.80 -6.80 15.00
CA ARG A 47 -8.01 -6.75 14.17
C ARG A 47 -8.26 -5.43 13.42
N VAL A 48 -7.30 -4.50 13.40
CA VAL A 48 -7.33 -3.24 12.61
C VAL A 48 -6.18 -3.19 11.61
N GLY A 49 -5.08 -3.86 11.92
CA GLY A 49 -3.87 -3.85 11.11
C GLY A 49 -2.96 -2.64 11.38
N ASN A 50 -1.81 -2.65 10.72
CA ASN A 50 -0.82 -1.57 10.85
C ASN A 50 -1.14 -0.46 9.82
N PRO A 51 -1.51 0.76 10.25
CA PRO A 51 -1.88 1.84 9.35
C PRO A 51 -0.77 2.27 8.38
N LEU A 52 0.49 2.05 8.78
CA LEU A 52 1.63 2.37 7.91
C LEU A 52 1.69 1.51 6.65
N ARG A 53 1.06 0.33 6.63
CA ARG A 53 1.05 -0.53 5.43
C ARG A 53 0.28 0.10 4.27
N ILE A 54 -0.87 0.72 4.53
CA ILE A 54 -1.62 1.45 3.50
C ILE A 54 -0.88 2.73 3.13
N ALA A 55 -0.38 3.48 4.11
CA ALA A 55 0.37 4.70 3.85
C ALA A 55 1.61 4.43 2.99
N TRP A 56 2.39 3.37 3.31
CA TRP A 56 3.53 2.93 2.52
C TRP A 56 3.15 2.62 1.07
N ALA A 57 2.11 1.82 0.87
CA ALA A 57 1.68 1.46 -0.48
C ALA A 57 1.24 2.70 -1.28
N ASN A 58 0.45 3.58 -0.69
CA ASN A 58 0.08 4.84 -1.32
C ASN A 58 1.30 5.68 -1.72
N ASP A 59 2.25 5.85 -0.80
CA ASP A 59 3.46 6.66 -1.00
C ASP A 59 4.43 6.02 -2.00
N PHE A 60 4.38 4.68 -2.15
CA PHE A 60 5.18 3.94 -3.12
C PHE A 60 4.58 4.00 -4.54
N PHE A 61 3.27 3.76 -4.69
CA PHE A 61 2.64 3.66 -6.01
C PHE A 61 2.30 5.02 -6.62
N ARG A 62 1.92 6.00 -5.81
CA ARG A 62 1.54 7.35 -6.28
C ARG A 62 2.58 8.02 -7.20
N PRO A 63 3.90 8.00 -6.92
CA PRO A 63 4.88 8.71 -7.73
C PRO A 63 5.28 7.98 -9.01
N ILE A 64 4.87 6.73 -9.23
CA ILE A 64 5.30 5.94 -10.38
C ILE A 64 4.72 6.52 -11.68
N GLN A 65 3.40 6.59 -11.78
CA GLN A 65 2.68 7.06 -12.98
C GLN A 65 1.62 8.13 -12.68
N GLY A 66 1.48 8.53 -11.42
CA GLY A 66 0.51 9.52 -10.98
C GLY A 66 -0.89 8.96 -10.73
N THR A 67 -1.35 8.00 -11.52
CA THR A 67 -2.60 7.26 -11.33
C THR A 67 -2.31 5.93 -10.67
N TYR A 68 -3.01 5.61 -9.61
CA TYR A 68 -2.87 4.33 -8.92
C TYR A 68 -4.12 3.98 -8.11
N GLY A 69 -4.25 2.73 -7.71
CA GLY A 69 -5.35 2.30 -6.88
C GLY A 69 -5.09 0.99 -6.16
N VAL A 70 -6.09 0.56 -5.43
CA VAL A 70 -6.10 -0.76 -4.77
C VAL A 70 -6.93 -1.71 -5.62
N MET A 71 -6.29 -2.78 -6.10
CA MET A 71 -6.99 -3.81 -6.87
C MET A 71 -7.74 -4.77 -5.96
N GLU A 72 -7.17 -5.08 -4.80
CA GLU A 72 -7.83 -5.91 -3.79
C GLU A 72 -7.64 -5.32 -2.41
N LEU A 73 -8.70 -4.78 -1.84
CA LEU A 73 -8.74 -4.43 -0.43
C LEU A 73 -9.55 -5.48 0.33
N GLN A 74 -9.07 -5.87 1.48
CA GLN A 74 -9.72 -6.85 2.35
C GLN A 74 -11.13 -6.41 2.76
N PRO A 75 -12.20 -7.18 2.42
CA PRO A 75 -13.57 -6.80 2.74
C PRO A 75 -14.05 -7.33 4.11
N GLY A 76 -13.31 -8.26 4.70
CA GLY A 76 -13.68 -8.94 5.94
C GLY A 76 -12.66 -10.00 6.32
N GLN A 77 -13.11 -11.07 6.95
CA GLN A 77 -12.25 -12.19 7.28
C GLN A 77 -11.72 -12.86 6.00
N VAL A 78 -10.43 -13.20 6.01
CA VAL A 78 -9.81 -14.08 5.02
C VAL A 78 -9.68 -15.50 5.59
N ASN A 79 -9.19 -16.47 4.79
CA ASN A 79 -9.07 -17.85 5.25
C ASN A 79 -7.72 -18.52 4.94
N TRP A 80 -6.81 -17.79 4.32
CA TRP A 80 -5.53 -18.33 3.85
C TRP A 80 -4.32 -17.96 4.72
N GLY A 81 -4.50 -17.14 5.74
CA GLY A 81 -3.45 -16.86 6.73
C GLY A 81 -3.40 -17.94 7.81
N SER A 82 -2.33 -18.00 8.60
CA SER A 82 -2.19 -18.87 9.78
C SER A 82 -3.23 -18.54 10.86
N ILE A 83 -3.60 -17.26 10.98
CA ILE A 83 -4.66 -16.76 11.87
C ILE A 83 -5.51 -15.79 11.04
N ASN A 84 -6.83 -15.96 11.08
CA ASN A 84 -7.75 -15.20 10.23
C ASN A 84 -8.87 -14.55 11.06
N PRO A 85 -8.58 -13.53 11.86
CA PRO A 85 -9.61 -12.89 12.66
C PRO A 85 -10.50 -11.99 11.79
N GLN A 86 -11.76 -11.87 12.20
CA GLN A 86 -12.67 -10.87 11.66
C GLN A 86 -12.15 -9.47 12.01
N PRO A 87 -12.04 -8.52 11.06
CA PRO A 87 -11.75 -7.12 11.36
C PRO A 87 -12.69 -6.53 12.41
N LEU A 88 -12.21 -5.58 13.20
CA LEU A 88 -13.08 -4.84 14.11
C LEU A 88 -14.11 -4.01 13.32
N PRO A 89 -15.33 -3.82 13.85
CA PRO A 89 -16.28 -2.91 13.25
C PRO A 89 -15.66 -1.52 13.01
N GLY A 90 -15.81 -1.00 11.81
CA GLY A 90 -15.21 0.26 11.37
C GLY A 90 -13.82 0.14 10.76
N ALA A 91 -13.14 -1.00 10.88
CA ALA A 91 -11.78 -1.17 10.37
C ALA A 91 -11.74 -1.12 8.83
N VAL A 92 -12.67 -1.79 8.16
CA VAL A 92 -12.75 -1.82 6.69
C VAL A 92 -13.00 -0.41 6.13
N ARG A 93 -13.93 0.34 6.75
CA ARG A 93 -14.20 1.73 6.39
C ARG A 93 -12.97 2.63 6.64
N LEU A 94 -12.26 2.43 7.74
CA LEU A 94 -11.03 3.17 8.05
C LEU A 94 -9.95 2.91 6.98
N TRP A 95 -9.80 1.67 6.51
CA TRP A 95 -8.84 1.35 5.45
C TRP A 95 -9.18 2.05 4.14
N MET A 96 -10.46 2.06 3.75
CA MET A 96 -10.90 2.78 2.55
C MET A 96 -10.61 4.28 2.64
N TRP A 97 -10.89 4.89 3.79
CA TRP A 97 -10.55 6.29 4.03
C TRP A 97 -9.04 6.53 3.99
N SER A 98 -8.23 5.61 4.49
CA SER A 98 -6.75 5.70 4.45
C SER A 98 -6.22 5.59 3.02
N VAL A 99 -6.81 4.72 2.20
CA VAL A 99 -6.48 4.60 0.77
C VAL A 99 -6.86 5.88 0.03
N PHE A 100 -8.09 6.36 0.21
CA PHE A 100 -8.57 7.59 -0.41
C PHE A 100 -7.73 8.82 -0.01
N ALA A 101 -7.43 8.97 1.28
CA ALA A 101 -6.60 10.07 1.79
C ALA A 101 -5.16 10.06 1.23
N GLY A 102 -4.66 8.91 0.83
CA GLY A 102 -3.38 8.79 0.13
C GLY A 102 -3.40 9.25 -1.33
N GLY A 103 -4.59 9.54 -1.89
CA GLY A 103 -4.77 10.02 -3.27
C GLY A 103 -5.00 8.92 -4.29
N SER A 104 -5.46 7.75 -3.85
CA SER A 104 -5.83 6.64 -4.75
C SER A 104 -7.03 7.01 -5.62
N ASP A 105 -6.98 6.64 -6.90
CA ASP A 105 -8.04 6.91 -7.89
C ASP A 105 -9.19 5.91 -7.80
N PHE A 106 -8.92 4.70 -7.35
CA PHE A 106 -9.93 3.64 -7.21
C PHE A 106 -9.62 2.69 -6.06
N ILE A 107 -10.68 2.05 -5.56
CA ILE A 107 -10.61 1.00 -4.54
C ILE A 107 -11.49 -0.15 -5.01
N CYS A 108 -10.86 -1.26 -5.37
CA CYS A 108 -11.53 -2.52 -5.62
C CYS A 108 -11.38 -3.43 -4.40
N THR A 109 -12.20 -4.45 -4.31
CA THR A 109 -12.13 -5.43 -3.24
C THR A 109 -12.15 -6.85 -3.80
N TYR A 110 -11.47 -7.73 -3.15
CA TYR A 110 -11.58 -9.15 -3.37
C TYR A 110 -12.26 -9.76 -2.15
N ARG A 111 -13.50 -10.20 -2.31
CA ARG A 111 -14.31 -10.38 -3.52
C ARG A 111 -15.72 -9.82 -3.31
N TYR A 112 -16.53 -9.82 -4.39
CA TYR A 112 -17.92 -9.40 -4.29
C TYR A 112 -18.76 -10.39 -3.48
N ARG A 113 -18.77 -11.67 -3.85
CA ARG A 113 -19.56 -12.73 -3.20
C ARG A 113 -18.65 -13.74 -2.50
N GLN A 114 -19.00 -14.11 -1.28
CA GLN A 114 -18.34 -15.21 -0.58
C GLN A 114 -18.61 -16.54 -1.32
N PRO A 115 -17.58 -17.37 -1.60
CA PRO A 115 -17.75 -18.62 -2.31
C PRO A 115 -18.57 -19.63 -1.50
N LEU A 116 -19.30 -20.47 -2.20
CA LEU A 116 -20.07 -21.56 -1.60
C LEU A 116 -19.19 -22.75 -1.21
N TYR A 117 -18.08 -22.95 -1.93
CA TYR A 117 -17.18 -24.09 -1.78
C TYR A 117 -15.80 -23.72 -2.32
N GLY A 118 -14.84 -24.63 -2.15
CA GLY A 118 -13.46 -24.47 -2.59
C GLY A 118 -12.56 -23.95 -1.48
N THR A 119 -11.31 -23.70 -1.84
CA THR A 119 -10.27 -23.33 -0.86
C THR A 119 -10.53 -21.98 -0.18
N GLU A 120 -11.30 -21.11 -0.80
CA GLU A 120 -11.62 -19.77 -0.30
C GLU A 120 -13.07 -19.63 0.22
N GLN A 121 -13.75 -20.72 0.55
CA GLN A 121 -15.15 -20.66 1.02
C GLN A 121 -15.37 -19.79 2.26
N TYR A 122 -14.35 -19.60 3.08
CA TYR A 122 -14.40 -18.73 4.27
C TYR A 122 -13.79 -17.34 4.05
N HIS A 123 -13.45 -17.02 2.79
CA HIS A 123 -13.04 -15.68 2.44
C HIS A 123 -14.28 -14.80 2.24
N TYR A 124 -14.50 -13.83 3.12
CA TYR A 124 -15.66 -12.95 3.05
C TYR A 124 -15.64 -12.08 1.79
N GLY A 125 -16.83 -11.85 1.26
CA GLY A 125 -17.10 -10.88 0.20
C GLY A 125 -17.86 -9.67 0.72
N ILE A 126 -18.25 -8.81 -0.20
CA ILE A 126 -19.22 -7.73 0.04
C ILE A 126 -20.59 -8.29 0.42
N VAL A 127 -20.98 -9.38 -0.27
CA VAL A 127 -22.16 -10.16 0.06
C VAL A 127 -21.80 -11.59 0.48
N GLY A 128 -22.67 -12.21 1.25
CA GLY A 128 -22.52 -13.57 1.76
C GLY A 128 -22.65 -14.63 0.69
N THR A 129 -22.68 -15.90 1.11
CA THR A 129 -22.80 -17.08 0.24
C THR A 129 -24.09 -17.12 -0.55
N ASP A 130 -25.16 -16.52 -0.04
CA ASP A 130 -26.45 -16.37 -0.75
C ASP A 130 -26.38 -15.36 -1.92
N GLY A 131 -25.33 -14.57 -2.00
CA GLY A 131 -25.14 -13.55 -3.03
C GLY A 131 -25.97 -12.27 -2.86
N VAL A 132 -26.70 -12.14 -1.76
CA VAL A 132 -27.65 -11.05 -1.50
C VAL A 132 -27.40 -10.38 -0.16
N THR A 133 -27.20 -11.15 0.91
CA THR A 133 -27.02 -10.62 2.26
C THR A 133 -25.71 -9.85 2.36
N VAL A 134 -25.80 -8.55 2.61
CA VAL A 134 -24.63 -7.70 2.76
C VAL A 134 -23.88 -8.03 4.05
N THR A 135 -22.60 -8.34 3.92
CA THR A 135 -21.73 -8.68 5.05
C THR A 135 -21.43 -7.44 5.92
N PRO A 136 -20.88 -7.62 7.14
CA PRO A 136 -20.43 -6.47 7.95
C PRO A 136 -19.47 -5.55 7.19
N GLY A 137 -18.47 -6.10 6.50
CA GLY A 137 -17.57 -5.30 5.67
C GLY A 137 -18.27 -4.65 4.48
N GLY A 138 -19.20 -5.34 3.84
CA GLY A 138 -20.04 -4.79 2.78
C GLY A 138 -20.84 -3.56 3.22
N LYS A 139 -21.39 -3.57 4.45
CA LYS A 139 -22.07 -2.39 5.03
C LYS A 139 -21.11 -1.21 5.25
N GLU A 140 -19.87 -1.49 5.59
CA GLU A 140 -18.84 -0.46 5.72
C GLU A 140 -18.47 0.14 4.34
N TYR A 141 -18.43 -0.67 3.28
CA TYR A 141 -18.29 -0.20 1.90
C TYR A 141 -19.46 0.71 1.48
N GLU A 142 -20.69 0.31 1.75
CA GLU A 142 -21.87 1.15 1.47
C GLU A 142 -21.79 2.50 2.20
N THR A 143 -21.37 2.48 3.46
CA THR A 143 -21.22 3.68 4.28
C THR A 143 -20.15 4.59 3.67
N PHE A 144 -18.97 4.05 3.36
CA PHE A 144 -17.89 4.80 2.73
C PHE A 144 -18.32 5.42 1.38
N ILE A 145 -19.03 4.66 0.53
CA ILE A 145 -19.51 5.17 -0.76
C ILE A 145 -20.48 6.34 -0.56
N LYS A 146 -21.38 6.26 0.42
CA LYS A 146 -22.30 7.36 0.74
C LYS A 146 -21.55 8.60 1.20
N GLU A 147 -20.54 8.42 2.06
CA GLU A 147 -19.70 9.50 2.58
C GLU A 147 -18.87 10.17 1.49
N ILE A 148 -18.25 9.40 0.58
CA ILE A 148 -17.51 9.95 -0.56
C ILE A 148 -18.43 10.71 -1.51
N ARG A 149 -19.62 10.20 -1.77
CA ARG A 149 -20.61 10.92 -2.60
C ARG A 149 -21.03 12.23 -1.97
N GLU A 150 -21.21 12.26 -0.65
CA GLU A 150 -21.54 13.49 0.08
C GLU A 150 -20.36 14.46 0.05
N LEU A 151 -19.15 13.99 0.34
CA LEU A 151 -17.94 14.80 0.28
C LEU A 151 -17.77 15.47 -1.09
N ARG A 152 -18.04 14.75 -2.17
CA ARG A 152 -17.91 15.24 -3.54
C ARG A 152 -18.93 16.30 -3.97
N LYS A 153 -19.99 16.50 -3.23
CA LYS A 153 -20.91 17.64 -3.44
C LYS A 153 -20.29 18.95 -2.97
N HIS A 154 -19.38 18.91 -2.02
CA HIS A 154 -18.80 20.09 -1.39
C HIS A 154 -17.35 20.33 -1.82
N TYR A 155 -16.65 19.30 -2.24
CA TYR A 155 -15.23 19.35 -2.58
C TYR A 155 -14.96 18.66 -3.91
N ALA A 156 -14.48 19.42 -4.88
CA ALA A 156 -13.95 18.90 -6.12
C ALA A 156 -12.51 18.37 -5.92
N PRO A 157 -12.09 17.33 -6.66
CA PRO A 157 -10.69 16.94 -6.72
C PRO A 157 -9.84 18.14 -7.17
N ARG A 158 -8.72 18.39 -6.48
CA ARG A 158 -7.77 19.43 -6.87
C ARG A 158 -6.77 18.85 -7.86
N GLU A 159 -6.59 19.56 -8.97
CA GLU A 159 -5.55 19.20 -9.95
C GLU A 159 -4.15 19.52 -9.42
N ALA A 160 -4.00 20.64 -8.72
CA ALA A 160 -2.72 21.06 -8.13
C ALA A 160 -2.65 20.73 -6.64
N LYS A 161 -1.49 20.25 -6.22
CA LYS A 161 -1.20 20.02 -4.80
C LYS A 161 -1.01 21.35 -4.07
N PRO A 162 -1.46 21.50 -2.81
CA PRO A 162 -1.23 22.70 -2.01
C PRO A 162 0.25 23.03 -1.86
N ALA A 163 0.59 24.31 -1.77
CA ALA A 163 1.98 24.78 -1.67
C ALA A 163 2.69 24.24 -0.42
N ASP A 164 1.99 24.17 0.71
CA ASP A 164 2.53 23.59 1.95
C ASP A 164 2.78 22.07 1.86
N TYR A 165 1.99 21.35 1.05
CA TYR A 165 2.29 19.95 0.72
C TYR A 165 3.59 19.87 -0.08
N LEU A 166 3.73 20.66 -1.13
CA LEU A 166 4.91 20.69 -1.99
C LEU A 166 6.17 21.07 -1.20
N ALA A 167 6.07 22.07 -0.32
CA ALA A 167 7.18 22.52 0.53
C ALA A 167 7.67 21.46 1.54
N ARG A 168 6.89 20.45 1.83
CA ARG A 168 7.24 19.38 2.78
C ARG A 168 7.45 18.01 2.12
N ARG A 169 7.36 17.94 0.79
CA ARG A 169 7.59 16.67 0.08
C ARG A 169 8.98 16.12 0.40
N THR A 170 9.00 14.84 0.71
CA THR A 170 10.23 14.13 1.03
C THR A 170 10.36 12.92 0.11
N ALA A 171 11.53 12.75 -0.48
CA ALA A 171 11.84 11.59 -1.30
C ALA A 171 12.59 10.54 -0.47
N ILE A 172 12.18 9.28 -0.64
CA ILE A 172 13.01 8.11 -0.30
C ILE A 172 13.45 7.49 -1.62
N LEU A 173 14.76 7.48 -1.87
CA LEU A 173 15.29 6.79 -3.04
C LEU A 173 15.19 5.29 -2.84
N PHE A 174 14.58 4.62 -3.80
CA PHE A 174 14.41 3.18 -3.82
C PHE A 174 14.84 2.60 -5.17
N ASN A 175 15.83 1.73 -5.13
CA ASN A 175 16.33 1.01 -6.28
C ASN A 175 16.09 -0.49 -6.11
N PRO A 176 15.20 -1.10 -6.91
CA PRO A 176 14.89 -2.52 -6.81
C PRO A 176 16.09 -3.43 -7.02
N GLU A 177 16.93 -3.14 -8.03
CA GLU A 177 18.09 -3.93 -8.37
C GLU A 177 19.11 -3.98 -7.23
N ASN A 178 19.28 -2.85 -6.56
CA ASN A 178 20.15 -2.75 -5.41
C ASN A 178 19.60 -3.53 -4.20
N SER A 179 18.29 -3.43 -3.96
CA SER A 179 17.61 -4.23 -2.94
C SER A 179 17.81 -5.73 -3.18
N TRP A 180 17.68 -6.19 -4.43
CA TRP A 180 17.89 -7.59 -4.80
C TRP A 180 19.34 -8.03 -4.62
N SER A 181 20.29 -7.17 -4.96
CA SER A 181 21.72 -7.45 -4.79
C SER A 181 22.09 -7.65 -3.33
N ILE A 182 21.63 -6.77 -2.46
CA ILE A 182 21.89 -6.85 -1.02
C ILE A 182 21.20 -8.06 -0.40
N GLU A 183 19.96 -8.35 -0.78
CA GLU A 183 19.23 -9.52 -0.25
C GLU A 183 19.91 -10.84 -0.67
N ARG A 184 20.56 -10.88 -1.82
CA ARG A 184 21.31 -12.07 -2.29
C ARG A 184 22.68 -12.23 -1.65
N GLN A 185 23.35 -11.11 -1.31
CA GLN A 185 24.69 -11.10 -0.75
C GLN A 185 24.71 -10.27 0.55
N LYS A 186 23.94 -10.69 1.53
CA LYS A 186 23.84 -10.01 2.82
C LYS A 186 25.19 -9.98 3.53
N GLN A 187 25.67 -8.79 3.84
CA GLN A 187 26.86 -8.61 4.69
C GLN A 187 26.58 -8.94 6.15
N ASN A 188 25.32 -8.88 6.55
CA ASN A 188 24.83 -9.33 7.85
C ASN A 188 23.65 -10.28 7.63
N ARG A 189 23.67 -11.47 8.27
CA ARG A 189 22.62 -12.48 8.13
C ARG A 189 21.24 -11.98 8.58
N THR A 190 21.19 -11.04 9.49
CA THR A 190 19.95 -10.45 10.02
C THR A 190 19.51 -9.20 9.22
N TRP A 191 20.20 -8.87 8.12
CA TRP A 191 19.81 -7.73 7.30
C TRP A 191 18.45 -7.97 6.64
N ASP A 192 17.59 -6.98 6.76
CA ASP A 192 16.29 -6.88 6.11
C ASP A 192 16.17 -5.46 5.53
N THR A 193 16.21 -5.35 4.23
CA THR A 193 16.19 -4.09 3.51
C THR A 193 14.89 -3.32 3.78
N PHE A 194 13.76 -4.01 3.80
CA PHE A 194 12.47 -3.37 4.05
C PHE A 194 12.33 -2.88 5.48
N ALA A 195 12.71 -3.69 6.46
CA ALA A 195 12.73 -3.27 7.86
C ALA A 195 13.67 -2.06 8.09
N HIS A 196 14.76 -1.98 7.33
CA HIS A 196 15.67 -0.85 7.39
C HIS A 196 15.03 0.43 6.82
N ILE A 197 14.43 0.36 5.63
CA ILE A 197 13.73 1.49 5.00
C ILE A 197 12.55 1.94 5.88
N GLU A 198 11.81 1.00 6.45
CA GLU A 198 10.66 1.29 7.28
C GLU A 198 11.01 2.17 8.50
N LYS A 199 12.19 2.05 9.07
CA LYS A 199 12.64 2.92 10.18
C LYS A 199 12.64 4.39 9.78
N TYR A 200 13.22 4.71 8.62
CA TYR A 200 13.20 6.07 8.08
C TYR A 200 11.80 6.53 7.70
N TYR A 201 11.06 5.67 7.03
CA TYR A 201 9.70 5.96 6.63
C TYR A 201 8.81 6.29 7.84
N ARG A 202 8.86 5.48 8.90
CA ARG A 202 8.11 5.73 10.16
C ARG A 202 8.48 7.08 10.77
N THR A 203 9.74 7.40 10.78
CA THR A 203 10.22 8.69 11.32
C THR A 203 9.65 9.85 10.52
N LEU A 204 9.75 9.82 9.19
CA LEU A 204 9.17 10.86 8.33
C LEU A 204 7.67 11.00 8.50
N LYS A 205 6.94 9.88 8.53
CA LYS A 205 5.48 9.89 8.74
C LYS A 205 5.09 10.41 10.11
N SER A 206 5.91 10.25 11.15
CA SER A 206 5.66 10.81 12.48
C SER A 206 5.71 12.35 12.51
N PHE A 207 6.42 12.96 11.58
CA PHE A 207 6.42 14.41 11.36
C PHE A 207 5.32 14.90 10.41
N GLY A 208 4.47 14.00 9.91
CA GLY A 208 3.43 14.34 8.95
C GLY A 208 3.97 14.68 7.56
N ALA A 209 5.20 14.24 7.23
CA ALA A 209 5.78 14.49 5.92
C ALA A 209 5.03 13.75 4.80
N PRO A 210 4.73 14.41 3.68
CA PRO A 210 4.38 13.73 2.45
C PRO A 210 5.63 13.01 1.91
N VAL A 211 5.55 11.70 1.74
CA VAL A 211 6.66 10.86 1.29
C VAL A 211 6.35 10.29 -0.08
N ASP A 212 7.34 10.28 -0.96
CA ASP A 212 7.30 9.58 -2.24
C ASP A 212 8.51 8.64 -2.35
N PHE A 213 8.28 7.40 -2.77
CA PHE A 213 9.36 6.49 -3.15
C PHE A 213 9.68 6.70 -4.61
N ILE A 214 10.90 7.08 -4.92
CA ILE A 214 11.33 7.40 -6.27
C ILE A 214 12.64 6.72 -6.62
N SER A 215 12.88 6.51 -7.90
CA SER A 215 14.20 6.07 -8.39
C SER A 215 15.13 7.26 -8.58
N GLU A 216 16.42 6.97 -8.70
CA GLU A 216 17.47 7.94 -9.05
C GLU A 216 17.28 8.60 -10.43
N ALA A 217 16.43 8.02 -11.28
CA ALA A 217 16.09 8.59 -12.58
C ALA A 217 15.09 9.76 -12.50
N LYS A 218 14.43 9.95 -11.36
CA LYS A 218 13.52 11.09 -11.16
C LYS A 218 14.30 12.36 -10.81
N ASN A 219 13.75 13.50 -11.23
CA ASN A 219 14.32 14.79 -10.84
C ASN A 219 14.14 15.03 -9.33
N LEU A 220 15.24 15.20 -8.63
CA LEU A 220 15.26 15.43 -7.18
C LEU A 220 14.99 16.89 -6.79
N SER A 221 15.08 17.85 -7.74
CA SER A 221 14.84 19.27 -7.47
C SER A 221 13.43 19.57 -6.98
N ASP A 222 12.47 18.67 -7.25
CA ASP A 222 11.08 18.79 -6.80
C ASP A 222 10.88 18.42 -5.32
N TYR A 223 11.94 17.99 -4.65
CA TYR A 223 11.91 17.51 -3.27
C TYR A 223 12.83 18.35 -2.38
N PRO A 224 12.26 19.17 -1.48
CA PRO A 224 13.07 19.94 -0.54
C PRO A 224 13.94 19.07 0.37
N LEU A 225 13.50 17.84 0.65
CA LEU A 225 14.27 16.85 1.41
C LEU A 225 14.27 15.52 0.67
N SER A 226 15.44 14.95 0.48
CA SER A 226 15.59 13.59 0.00
C SER A 226 16.47 12.77 0.95
N LEU A 227 16.01 11.56 1.26
CA LEU A 227 16.80 10.54 1.95
C LEU A 227 17.27 9.53 0.93
N ILE A 228 18.58 9.48 0.74
CA ILE A 228 19.23 8.45 -0.06
C ILE A 228 19.29 7.20 0.80
N HIS A 229 18.65 6.15 0.38
CA HIS A 229 18.84 4.85 0.96
C HIS A 229 20.23 4.36 0.55
N ILE A 230 21.22 4.58 1.42
CA ILE A 230 22.59 4.13 1.18
C ILE A 230 22.60 2.61 1.30
N SER A 231 22.47 1.96 0.19
CA SER A 231 22.64 0.53 0.08
C SER A 231 23.94 0.16 -0.63
N GLU A 232 24.80 1.15 -0.95
CA GLU A 232 26.14 0.85 -1.48
C GLU A 232 27.22 1.73 -0.86
N PRO A 233 28.31 1.12 -0.34
CA PRO A 233 29.52 1.85 0.04
C PRO A 233 30.42 2.24 -1.15
N THR A 234 30.05 1.94 -2.41
CA THR A 234 30.99 2.11 -3.53
C THR A 234 30.30 2.55 -4.83
N ARG A 235 29.88 3.79 -4.90
CA ARG A 235 30.04 4.61 -6.09
C ARG A 235 30.35 6.04 -5.68
N HIS A 236 31.56 6.24 -5.20
CA HIS A 236 32.23 7.52 -5.35
C HIS A 236 32.54 7.67 -6.84
N SER A 237 31.67 8.31 -7.57
CA SER A 237 32.06 8.93 -8.82
C SER A 237 31.02 9.97 -9.19
N LEU A 238 31.50 11.19 -9.29
CA LEU A 238 30.95 12.30 -10.04
C LEU A 238 29.83 13.08 -9.36
N ILE A 239 30.23 13.81 -8.32
CA ILE A 239 29.82 15.20 -8.21
C ILE A 239 31.04 16.01 -8.61
N SER A 240 31.08 16.45 -9.82
CA SER A 240 31.89 17.56 -10.33
C SER A 240 30.95 18.62 -10.82
#